data_df92a93574d03a6c2f7edd3610f9ae6d
#
_entry.id   df92a93574d03a6c2f7edd3610f9ae6d
#
_cell.length_a   1.000
_cell.length_b   1.000
_cell.length_c   1.000
_cell.angle_alpha   90.00
_cell.angle_beta   90.00
_cell.angle_gamma   90.00
#
_symmetry.space_group_name_H-M   'P 1'
#
loop_
_entity.id
_entity.type
_entity.pdbx_description
1 polymer ?
#
loop_
_entity_poly.entity_id
_entity_poly.type
_entity_poly.pdbx_seq_one_letter_code
_entity_poly.pdbx_strand_id
1 'polypeptide(L)'
;MEIRRLEVGSFENNCYIAICPRTRESVIIDPAADSDRILQEVRDSSVRYILITHGHWDHIGALEQVKRHTQAPVGIHASDARALQEPPDFLLEDGRTVIFGNESLKVLHTPGHSPGGVCFLSGKILFSGDTIFPNGPGNTEIPGAHYWTILRSIHQKIFVLPDDTVIYPGHGLKTTVGREKATSFYPPSEEEPA
;
A
#
# COMPACT_ATOMS: atom_id res chain seq x y z
N MET A 1 13.76 1.29 10.14
CA MET A 1 13.17 1.96 8.96
C MET A 1 12.66 3.34 9.37
N GLU A 2 13.03 4.42 8.68
CA GLU A 2 12.44 5.75 8.76
C GLU A 2 11.24 5.80 7.81
N ILE A 3 10.13 6.44 8.24
CA ILE A 3 8.93 6.58 7.42
C ILE A 3 8.57 8.04 7.33
N ARG A 4 8.44 8.56 6.11
CA ARG A 4 7.86 9.88 5.82
C ARG A 4 6.49 9.67 5.20
N ARG A 5 5.47 10.34 5.74
CA ARG A 5 4.11 10.36 5.20
C ARG A 5 3.87 11.73 4.58
N LEU A 6 3.45 11.75 3.34
CA LEU A 6 2.96 12.94 2.66
C LEU A 6 1.48 12.74 2.35
N GLU A 7 0.67 13.66 2.80
CA GLU A 7 -0.70 13.78 2.33
C GLU A 7 -0.70 14.62 1.06
N VAL A 8 -1.15 14.05 -0.05
CA VAL A 8 -1.01 14.60 -1.40
C VAL A 8 -2.33 14.58 -2.16
N GLY A 9 -2.48 15.57 -3.06
CA GLY A 9 -3.65 15.70 -3.92
C GLY A 9 -4.94 16.08 -3.21
N SER A 10 -6.02 16.23 -4.00
CA SER A 10 -7.35 16.63 -3.52
C SER A 10 -8.12 15.50 -2.82
N PHE A 11 -7.65 14.27 -2.95
CA PHE A 11 -8.22 13.08 -2.28
C PHE A 11 -7.50 12.74 -0.98
N GLU A 12 -6.54 13.59 -0.56
CA GLU A 12 -5.79 13.43 0.70
C GLU A 12 -5.14 12.04 0.81
N ASN A 13 -4.58 11.54 -0.34
CA ASN A 13 -3.90 10.25 -0.37
C ASN A 13 -2.60 10.30 0.44
N ASN A 14 -2.29 9.20 1.08
CA ASN A 14 -1.03 9.01 1.76
C ASN A 14 0.01 8.40 0.82
N CYS A 15 0.95 9.22 0.35
CA CYS A 15 2.18 8.72 -0.23
C CYS A 15 3.19 8.45 0.89
N TYR A 16 3.77 7.25 0.93
CA TYR A 16 4.78 6.91 1.93
C TYR A 16 6.15 6.77 1.30
N ILE A 17 7.18 7.25 2.03
CA ILE A 17 8.57 7.04 1.69
C ILE A 17 9.18 6.26 2.85
N ALA A 18 9.57 5.01 2.61
CA ALA A 18 10.25 4.17 3.58
C ALA A 18 11.75 4.17 3.27
N ILE A 19 12.58 4.56 4.26
CA ILE A 19 14.01 4.78 4.07
C ILE A 19 14.80 3.89 5.03
N CYS A 20 15.80 3.20 4.50
CA CYS A 20 16.80 2.51 5.30
C CYS A 20 17.74 3.54 5.95
N PRO A 21 17.77 3.68 7.29
CA PRO A 21 18.57 4.71 7.93
C PRO A 21 20.08 4.53 7.75
N ARG A 22 20.55 3.29 7.48
CA ARG A 22 21.96 2.99 7.31
C ARG A 22 22.49 3.24 5.92
N THR A 23 21.73 2.83 4.87
CA THR A 23 22.19 2.91 3.49
C THR A 23 21.61 4.10 2.75
N ARG A 24 20.57 4.74 3.33
CA ARG A 24 19.76 5.79 2.69
C ARG A 24 19.08 5.31 1.39
N GLU A 25 19.00 4.00 1.16
CA GLU A 25 18.11 3.46 0.14
C GLU A 25 16.66 3.59 0.57
N SER A 26 15.77 3.87 -0.37
CA SER A 26 14.36 4.13 -0.08
C SER A 26 13.43 3.48 -1.09
N VAL A 27 12.17 3.37 -0.70
CA VAL A 27 11.06 3.02 -1.58
C VAL A 27 9.97 4.08 -1.44
N ILE A 28 9.30 4.40 -2.57
CA ILE A 28 8.12 5.25 -2.60
C ILE A 28 6.92 4.33 -2.75
N ILE A 29 5.90 4.51 -1.92
CA ILE A 29 4.63 3.76 -1.97
C ILE A 29 3.52 4.74 -2.36
N ASP A 30 2.78 4.41 -3.42
CA ASP A 30 1.65 5.17 -3.97
C ASP A 30 1.95 6.66 -4.22
N PRO A 31 2.73 7.00 -5.26
CA PRO A 31 2.96 8.37 -5.67
C PRO A 31 1.69 8.96 -6.32
N ALA A 32 0.72 9.32 -5.49
CA ALA A 32 -0.63 9.69 -5.85
C ALA A 32 -0.75 11.03 -6.57
N ALA A 33 -0.08 12.07 -6.04
CA ALA A 33 -0.10 13.43 -6.58
C ALA A 33 1.14 14.21 -6.10
N ASP A 34 1.24 15.50 -6.44
CA ASP A 34 2.25 16.45 -5.93
C ASP A 34 3.70 15.94 -6.10
N SER A 35 4.05 15.49 -7.32
CA SER A 35 5.37 14.89 -7.64
C SER A 35 6.55 15.68 -7.09
N ASP A 36 6.53 17.02 -7.18
CA ASP A 36 7.63 17.89 -6.72
C ASP A 36 7.86 17.77 -5.20
N ARG A 37 6.77 17.65 -4.41
CA ARG A 37 6.86 17.41 -2.97
C ARG A 37 7.45 16.03 -2.67
N ILE A 38 7.00 15.00 -3.38
CA ILE A 38 7.53 13.63 -3.24
C ILE A 38 9.03 13.62 -3.57
N LEU A 39 9.42 14.23 -4.70
CA LEU A 39 10.82 14.30 -5.13
C LEU A 39 11.69 15.12 -4.17
N GLN A 40 11.14 16.13 -3.53
CA GLN A 40 11.83 16.89 -2.49
C GLN A 40 12.14 16.01 -1.28
N GLU A 41 11.22 15.15 -0.87
CA GLU A 41 11.38 14.29 0.31
C GLU A 41 12.36 13.12 0.11
N VAL A 42 12.65 12.74 -1.13
CA VAL A 42 13.62 11.67 -1.44
C VAL A 42 15.02 12.18 -1.80
N ARG A 43 15.28 13.50 -1.77
CA ARG A 43 16.58 14.11 -2.19
C ARG A 43 17.79 13.61 -1.42
N ASP A 44 17.59 13.17 -0.18
CA ASP A 44 18.62 12.68 0.72
C ASP A 44 18.69 11.14 0.76
N SER A 45 18.03 10.47 -0.20
CA SER A 45 17.99 9.01 -0.32
C SER A 45 18.13 8.54 -1.77
N SER A 46 18.45 7.26 -1.95
CA SER A 46 18.49 6.60 -3.24
C SER A 46 17.23 5.76 -3.42
N VAL A 47 16.31 6.20 -4.28
CA VAL A 47 15.05 5.48 -4.52
C VAL A 47 15.35 4.19 -5.28
N ARG A 48 15.08 3.04 -4.64
CA ARG A 48 15.32 1.70 -5.20
C ARG A 48 14.11 1.16 -5.95
N TYR A 49 12.91 1.49 -5.47
CA TYR A 49 11.64 1.01 -6.04
C TYR A 49 10.54 2.04 -5.85
N ILE A 50 9.57 2.02 -6.77
CA ILE A 50 8.25 2.60 -6.62
C ILE A 50 7.28 1.44 -6.51
N LEU A 51 6.54 1.35 -5.41
CA LEU A 51 5.63 0.26 -5.11
C LEU A 51 4.19 0.78 -5.11
N ILE A 52 3.32 0.11 -5.86
CA ILE A 52 1.92 0.49 -5.99
C ILE A 52 1.06 -0.52 -5.25
N THR A 53 0.27 -0.05 -4.28
CA THR A 53 -0.62 -0.92 -3.51
C THR A 53 -1.76 -1.45 -4.36
N HIS A 54 -2.31 -0.60 -5.25
CA HIS A 54 -3.39 -0.97 -6.17
C HIS A 54 -3.52 0.05 -7.31
N GLY A 55 -4.28 -0.30 -8.35
CA GLY A 55 -4.32 0.45 -9.62
C GLY A 55 -5.32 1.59 -9.70
N HIS A 56 -5.90 2.11 -8.61
CA HIS A 56 -6.79 3.26 -8.71
C HIS A 56 -6.01 4.53 -9.06
N TRP A 57 -6.63 5.36 -9.90
CA TRP A 57 -6.00 6.52 -10.51
C TRP A 57 -5.47 7.55 -9.50
N ASP A 58 -6.11 7.66 -8.36
CA ASP A 58 -5.74 8.56 -7.28
C ASP A 58 -4.51 8.09 -6.48
N HIS A 59 -4.05 6.83 -6.65
CA HIS A 59 -2.80 6.30 -6.08
C HIS A 59 -1.61 6.39 -7.03
N ILE A 60 -1.84 6.64 -8.32
CA ILE A 60 -0.80 6.60 -9.36
C ILE A 60 -0.65 7.91 -10.14
N GLY A 61 -1.36 8.98 -9.75
CA GLY A 61 -1.43 10.22 -10.53
C GLY A 61 -0.09 10.92 -10.76
N ALA A 62 0.89 10.80 -9.85
CA ALA A 62 2.24 11.33 -10.01
C ALA A 62 3.28 10.29 -10.45
N LEU A 63 2.87 9.02 -10.67
CA LEU A 63 3.77 7.90 -10.93
C LEU A 63 4.75 8.18 -12.07
N GLU A 64 4.25 8.61 -13.22
CA GLU A 64 5.08 8.85 -14.41
C GLU A 64 6.16 9.92 -14.18
N GLN A 65 5.81 10.98 -13.46
CA GLN A 65 6.76 12.05 -13.17
C GLN A 65 7.82 11.59 -12.17
N VAL A 66 7.41 10.86 -11.12
CA VAL A 66 8.31 10.31 -10.10
C VAL A 66 9.23 9.24 -10.73
N LYS A 67 8.70 8.32 -11.55
CA LYS A 67 9.48 7.31 -12.27
C LYS A 67 10.51 7.96 -13.18
N ARG A 68 10.10 8.97 -13.97
CA ARG A 68 11.00 9.66 -14.90
C ARG A 68 12.17 10.35 -14.18
N HIS A 69 11.94 10.91 -13.01
CA HIS A 69 12.97 11.61 -12.26
C HIS A 69 13.90 10.65 -11.50
N THR A 70 13.34 9.65 -10.85
CA THR A 70 14.10 8.71 -10.00
C THR A 70 14.74 7.57 -10.80
N GLN A 71 14.20 7.24 -11.97
CA GLN A 71 14.53 6.06 -12.78
C GLN A 71 14.36 4.74 -12.00
N ALA A 72 13.60 4.76 -10.91
CA ALA A 72 13.36 3.60 -10.07
C ALA A 72 12.33 2.66 -10.73
N PRO A 73 12.55 1.34 -10.68
CA PRO A 73 11.63 0.35 -11.21
C PRO A 73 10.31 0.34 -10.43
N VAL A 74 9.20 0.18 -11.17
CA VAL A 74 7.83 0.17 -10.66
C VAL A 74 7.34 -1.26 -10.49
N GLY A 75 6.78 -1.56 -9.32
CA GLY A 75 6.11 -2.81 -9.00
C GLY A 75 4.64 -2.61 -8.68
N ILE A 76 3.79 -3.47 -9.26
CA ILE A 76 2.35 -3.58 -8.98
C ILE A 76 1.92 -5.04 -9.13
N HIS A 77 0.80 -5.43 -8.52
CA HIS A 77 0.23 -6.76 -8.73
C HIS A 77 -0.34 -6.92 -10.17
N ALA A 78 -0.22 -8.14 -10.74
CA ALA A 78 -0.59 -8.43 -12.13
C ALA A 78 -2.05 -8.04 -12.45
N SER A 79 -2.98 -8.25 -11.51
CA SER A 79 -4.41 -7.97 -11.71
C SER A 79 -4.73 -6.48 -11.88
N ASP A 80 -3.87 -5.61 -11.37
CA ASP A 80 -4.03 -4.15 -11.46
C ASP A 80 -3.04 -3.50 -12.45
N ALA A 81 -2.13 -4.28 -13.06
CA ALA A 81 -1.08 -3.77 -13.95
C ALA A 81 -1.61 -2.97 -15.15
N ARG A 82 -2.84 -3.27 -15.62
CA ARG A 82 -3.48 -2.56 -16.73
C ARG A 82 -3.87 -1.10 -16.42
N ALA A 83 -3.85 -0.72 -15.15
CA ALA A 83 -4.09 0.67 -14.75
C ALA A 83 -2.91 1.60 -15.06
N LEU A 84 -1.71 1.05 -15.22
CA LEU A 84 -0.52 1.82 -15.56
C LEU A 84 -0.49 2.17 -17.05
N GLN A 85 0.05 3.35 -17.38
CA GLN A 85 0.24 3.77 -18.77
C GLN A 85 1.32 2.94 -19.48
N GLU A 86 2.38 2.57 -18.74
CA GLU A 86 3.45 1.69 -19.20
C GLU A 86 3.43 0.38 -18.40
N PRO A 87 3.86 -0.75 -18.99
CA PRO A 87 4.01 -1.99 -18.25
C PRO A 87 4.88 -1.81 -17.00
N PRO A 88 4.55 -2.46 -15.87
CA PRO A 88 5.40 -2.43 -14.68
C PRO A 88 6.74 -3.11 -14.96
N ASP A 89 7.79 -2.66 -14.26
CA ASP A 89 9.13 -3.27 -14.38
C ASP A 89 9.19 -4.66 -13.71
N PHE A 90 8.33 -4.89 -12.70
CA PHE A 90 8.18 -6.20 -12.06
C PHE A 90 6.81 -6.37 -11.42
N LEU A 91 6.41 -7.63 -11.20
CA LEU A 91 5.14 -7.95 -10.56
C LEU A 91 5.31 -8.19 -9.06
N LEU A 92 4.33 -7.70 -8.28
CA LEU A 92 4.20 -7.96 -6.86
C LEU A 92 3.32 -9.20 -6.66
N GLU A 93 3.90 -10.26 -6.12
CA GLU A 93 3.23 -11.52 -5.84
C GLU A 93 3.13 -11.74 -4.32
N ASP A 94 2.11 -12.47 -3.88
CA ASP A 94 1.95 -12.80 -2.45
C ASP A 94 3.20 -13.50 -1.90
N GLY A 95 3.68 -13.03 -0.76
CA GLY A 95 4.88 -13.56 -0.10
C GLY A 95 6.20 -13.05 -0.66
N ARG A 96 6.22 -12.36 -1.81
CA ARG A 96 7.44 -11.74 -2.34
C ARG A 96 8.02 -10.74 -1.33
N THR A 97 9.34 -10.69 -1.25
CA THR A 97 10.06 -9.72 -0.42
C THR A 97 10.81 -8.72 -1.29
N VAL A 98 10.56 -7.43 -1.07
CA VAL A 98 11.28 -6.31 -1.69
C VAL A 98 12.32 -5.81 -0.70
N ILE A 99 13.60 -5.83 -1.09
CA ILE A 99 14.74 -5.46 -0.23
C ILE A 99 15.31 -4.12 -0.69
N PHE A 100 15.54 -3.21 0.26
CA PHE A 100 16.22 -1.93 0.05
C PHE A 100 17.15 -1.62 1.23
N GLY A 101 18.42 -1.61 0.98
CA GLY A 101 19.44 -1.55 2.03
C GLY A 101 19.31 -2.73 3.01
N ASN A 102 19.16 -2.42 4.29
CA ASN A 102 19.00 -3.42 5.36
C ASN A 102 17.52 -3.63 5.73
N GLU A 103 16.61 -3.02 5.00
CA GLU A 103 15.17 -3.11 5.22
C GLU A 103 14.51 -4.03 4.20
N SER A 104 13.34 -4.53 4.55
CA SER A 104 12.54 -5.35 3.64
C SER A 104 11.05 -5.16 3.84
N LEU A 105 10.30 -5.28 2.75
CA LEU A 105 8.85 -5.25 2.71
C LEU A 105 8.35 -6.58 2.14
N LYS A 106 7.58 -7.32 2.92
CA LYS A 106 6.88 -8.52 2.45
C LYS A 106 5.56 -8.11 1.82
N VAL A 107 5.29 -8.57 0.61
CA VAL A 107 4.03 -8.36 -0.09
C VAL A 107 2.99 -9.32 0.47
N LEU A 108 1.83 -8.80 0.82
CA LEU A 108 0.62 -9.56 1.16
C LEU A 108 -0.44 -9.21 0.12
N HIS A 109 -0.86 -10.17 -0.70
CA HIS A 109 -1.97 -9.97 -1.62
C HIS A 109 -3.28 -9.94 -0.84
N THR A 110 -3.96 -8.81 -0.89
CA THR A 110 -5.17 -8.50 -0.12
C THR A 110 -6.27 -7.96 -1.05
N PRO A 111 -6.79 -8.80 -1.97
CA PRO A 111 -7.81 -8.37 -2.91
C PRO A 111 -9.12 -8.02 -2.20
N GLY A 112 -9.96 -7.24 -2.89
CA GLY A 112 -11.33 -6.93 -2.48
C GLY A 112 -11.72 -5.47 -2.66
N HIS A 113 -10.83 -4.50 -2.37
CA HIS A 113 -10.98 -3.12 -2.82
C HIS A 113 -10.61 -2.98 -4.31
N SER A 114 -9.56 -3.66 -4.72
CA SER A 114 -9.22 -3.94 -6.11
C SER A 114 -8.83 -5.40 -6.26
N PRO A 115 -8.85 -5.97 -7.48
CA PRO A 115 -8.41 -7.36 -7.70
C PRO A 115 -6.92 -7.58 -7.42
N GLY A 116 -6.09 -6.54 -7.59
CA GLY A 116 -4.65 -6.59 -7.39
C GLY A 116 -4.17 -5.91 -6.10
N GLY A 117 -5.06 -5.59 -5.17
CA GLY A 117 -4.70 -4.94 -3.92
C GLY A 117 -3.63 -5.68 -3.14
N VAL A 118 -2.58 -4.98 -2.71
CA VAL A 118 -1.51 -5.53 -1.86
C VAL A 118 -1.23 -4.63 -0.68
N CYS A 119 -0.80 -5.26 0.41
CA CYS A 119 -0.20 -4.58 1.56
C CYS A 119 1.30 -4.87 1.62
N PHE A 120 2.07 -3.97 2.25
CA PHE A 120 3.51 -4.15 2.48
C PHE A 120 3.79 -4.23 3.97
N LEU A 121 4.34 -5.37 4.41
CA LEU A 121 4.64 -5.65 5.82
C LEU A 121 6.14 -5.61 6.09
N SER A 122 6.56 -4.85 7.12
CA SER A 122 7.91 -4.88 7.67
C SER A 122 7.85 -4.91 9.20
N GLY A 123 8.16 -6.05 9.80
CA GLY A 123 8.06 -6.24 11.24
C GLY A 123 6.63 -5.96 11.75
N LYS A 124 6.44 -4.88 12.52
CA LYS A 124 5.14 -4.41 13.03
C LYS A 124 4.63 -3.16 12.31
N ILE A 125 5.00 -2.98 11.06
CA ILE A 125 4.57 -1.87 10.20
C ILE A 125 3.88 -2.45 8.99
N LEU A 126 2.65 -2.03 8.71
CA LEU A 126 1.85 -2.45 7.56
C LEU A 126 1.41 -1.22 6.77
N PHE A 127 1.86 -1.08 5.52
CA PHE A 127 1.27 -0.15 4.56
C PHE A 127 0.13 -0.88 3.86
N SER A 128 -1.11 -0.47 4.11
CA SER A 128 -2.28 -1.24 3.73
C SER A 128 -2.93 -0.80 2.43
N GLY A 129 -2.48 0.30 1.81
CA GLY A 129 -3.28 0.92 0.76
C GLY A 129 -4.73 1.06 1.22
N ASP A 130 -5.65 0.72 0.36
CA ASP A 130 -7.09 0.82 0.62
C ASP A 130 -7.73 -0.51 1.07
N THR A 131 -6.93 -1.40 1.66
CA THR A 131 -7.48 -2.66 2.20
C THR A 131 -8.19 -2.43 3.54
N ILE A 132 -7.59 -1.66 4.47
CA ILE A 132 -8.11 -1.46 5.82
C ILE A 132 -7.81 -0.05 6.32
N PHE A 133 -8.80 0.56 6.93
CA PHE A 133 -8.76 1.91 7.50
C PHE A 133 -9.19 1.88 8.97
N PRO A 134 -8.99 2.99 9.71
CA PRO A 134 -9.69 3.18 10.97
C PRO A 134 -11.21 3.04 10.77
N ASN A 135 -11.82 2.11 11.50
CA ASN A 135 -13.25 1.86 11.53
C ASN A 135 -13.87 1.30 10.24
N GLY A 136 -13.13 0.58 9.41
CA GLY A 136 -13.74 -0.15 8.31
C GLY A 136 -12.79 -0.61 7.21
N PRO A 137 -13.23 -1.52 6.34
CA PRO A 137 -12.52 -1.89 5.13
C PRO A 137 -12.58 -0.78 4.10
N GLY A 138 -11.76 -0.87 3.06
CA GLY A 138 -11.84 -0.03 1.87
C GLY A 138 -13.20 -0.13 1.17
N ASN A 139 -13.50 0.89 0.38
CA ASN A 139 -14.76 0.96 -0.38
C ASN A 139 -14.89 -0.24 -1.32
N THR A 140 -16.03 -0.92 -1.25
CA THR A 140 -16.37 -2.08 -2.10
C THR A 140 -17.56 -1.84 -3.02
N GLU A 141 -18.05 -0.59 -3.12
CA GLU A 141 -19.14 -0.18 -4.00
C GLU A 141 -18.65 0.37 -5.34
N ILE A 142 -17.41 0.02 -5.73
CA ILE A 142 -16.75 0.45 -6.95
C ILE A 142 -16.47 -0.74 -7.88
N PRO A 143 -16.35 -0.52 -9.21
CA PRO A 143 -16.11 -1.61 -10.16
C PRO A 143 -14.86 -2.43 -9.84
N GLY A 144 -15.00 -3.75 -9.82
CA GLY A 144 -13.91 -4.69 -9.48
C GLY A 144 -13.70 -4.96 -7.99
N ALA A 145 -14.38 -4.22 -7.13
CA ALA A 145 -14.34 -4.45 -5.69
C ALA A 145 -15.35 -5.52 -5.25
N HIS A 146 -15.08 -6.17 -4.11
CA HIS A 146 -15.94 -7.22 -3.58
C HIS A 146 -15.82 -7.31 -2.05
N TYR A 147 -16.94 -7.05 -1.35
CA TYR A 147 -16.99 -6.93 0.10
C TYR A 147 -16.50 -8.18 0.85
N TRP A 148 -17.00 -9.36 0.52
CA TRP A 148 -16.59 -10.58 1.22
C TRP A 148 -15.13 -10.95 0.94
N THR A 149 -14.62 -10.59 -0.23
CA THR A 149 -13.20 -10.81 -0.57
C THR A 149 -12.29 -9.93 0.26
N ILE A 150 -12.63 -8.64 0.46
CA ILE A 150 -11.80 -7.75 1.30
C ILE A 150 -11.83 -8.18 2.77
N LEU A 151 -13.00 -8.60 3.29
CA LEU A 151 -13.09 -9.14 4.65
C LEU A 151 -12.24 -10.38 4.81
N ARG A 152 -12.28 -11.32 3.86
CA ARG A 152 -11.42 -12.52 3.87
C ARG A 152 -9.95 -12.14 3.88
N SER A 153 -9.53 -11.18 3.05
CA SER A 153 -8.16 -10.67 3.02
C SER A 153 -7.75 -10.09 4.37
N ILE A 154 -8.61 -9.28 5.00
CA ILE A 154 -8.35 -8.67 6.30
C ILE A 154 -8.21 -9.75 7.38
N HIS A 155 -9.15 -10.68 7.47
CA HIS A 155 -9.12 -11.74 8.49
C HIS A 155 -7.93 -12.69 8.32
N GLN A 156 -7.63 -13.11 7.09
CA GLN A 156 -6.60 -14.11 6.83
C GLN A 156 -5.17 -13.56 6.75
N LYS A 157 -5.00 -12.28 6.39
CA LYS A 157 -3.68 -11.68 6.16
C LYS A 157 -3.30 -10.60 7.16
N ILE A 158 -4.27 -9.83 7.66
CA ILE A 158 -4.01 -8.68 8.54
C ILE A 158 -4.31 -9.02 10.00
N PHE A 159 -5.46 -9.60 10.30
CA PHE A 159 -5.85 -9.90 11.67
C PHE A 159 -5.08 -11.08 12.30
N VAL A 160 -4.28 -11.78 11.54
CA VAL A 160 -3.31 -12.78 12.07
C VAL A 160 -2.00 -12.14 12.53
N LEU A 161 -1.78 -10.87 12.23
CA LEU A 161 -0.61 -10.11 12.69
C LEU A 161 -0.74 -9.73 14.17
N PRO A 162 0.38 -9.43 14.86
CA PRO A 162 0.36 -8.94 16.24
C PRO A 162 -0.52 -7.69 16.39
N ASP A 163 -1.22 -7.58 17.52
CA ASP A 163 -2.17 -6.49 17.78
C ASP A 163 -1.52 -5.09 17.79
N ASP A 164 -0.23 -5.02 18.14
CA ASP A 164 0.56 -3.79 18.13
C ASP A 164 1.17 -3.46 16.75
N THR A 165 0.79 -4.19 15.69
CA THR A 165 1.16 -3.84 14.32
C THR A 165 0.46 -2.55 13.91
N VAL A 166 1.26 -1.55 13.53
CA VAL A 166 0.76 -0.23 13.10
C VAL A 166 0.40 -0.29 11.62
N ILE A 167 -0.83 0.12 11.31
CA ILE A 167 -1.38 0.17 9.95
C ILE A 167 -1.27 1.61 9.43
N TYR A 168 -0.66 1.77 8.26
CA TYR A 168 -0.52 3.00 7.49
C TYR A 168 -1.39 2.89 6.24
N PRO A 169 -2.63 3.43 6.26
CA PRO A 169 -3.59 3.28 5.16
C PRO A 169 -3.33 4.24 4.01
N GLY A 170 -3.98 4.00 2.87
CA GLY A 170 -3.91 4.86 1.69
C GLY A 170 -4.48 6.27 1.89
N HIS A 171 -5.41 6.43 2.84
CA HIS A 171 -5.97 7.73 3.22
C HIS A 171 -6.10 7.86 4.74
N GLY A 172 -6.11 9.11 5.23
CA GLY A 172 -6.41 9.43 6.61
C GLY A 172 -5.32 9.00 7.60
N LEU A 173 -5.73 8.71 8.83
CA LEU A 173 -4.82 8.47 9.95
C LEU A 173 -4.44 6.99 10.08
N LYS A 174 -3.29 6.72 10.69
CA LYS A 174 -2.85 5.38 11.06
C LYS A 174 -3.68 4.79 12.18
N THR A 175 -3.75 3.46 12.24
CA THR A 175 -4.39 2.67 13.29
C THR A 175 -3.51 1.49 13.70
N THR A 176 -4.05 0.51 14.43
CA THR A 176 -3.37 -0.73 14.78
C THR A 176 -4.28 -1.93 14.53
N VAL A 177 -3.67 -3.10 14.30
CA VAL A 177 -4.40 -4.35 14.11
C VAL A 177 -5.33 -4.63 15.30
N GLY A 178 -4.85 -4.49 16.53
CA GLY A 178 -5.64 -4.75 17.73
C GLY A 178 -6.83 -3.79 17.89
N ARG A 179 -6.67 -2.52 17.53
CA ARG A 179 -7.78 -1.57 17.54
C ARG A 179 -8.87 -1.98 16.55
N GLU A 180 -8.50 -2.30 15.32
CA GLU A 180 -9.47 -2.65 14.30
C GLU A 180 -10.16 -3.98 14.57
N LYS A 181 -9.46 -4.99 15.10
CA LYS A 181 -10.06 -6.25 15.58
C LYS A 181 -11.15 -6.03 16.64
N ALA A 182 -11.01 -5.01 17.48
CA ALA A 182 -11.94 -4.73 18.57
C ALA A 182 -13.22 -4.02 18.10
N THR A 183 -13.31 -3.65 16.81
CA THR A 183 -14.49 -2.99 16.24
C THR A 183 -15.45 -3.99 15.64
N SER A 184 -16.73 -3.59 15.46
CA SER A 184 -17.75 -4.39 14.78
C SER A 184 -17.77 -4.20 13.25
N PHE A 185 -16.82 -3.43 12.68
CA PHE A 185 -16.82 -3.11 11.26
C PHE A 185 -16.32 -4.26 10.36
N TYR A 186 -15.80 -5.33 10.95
CA TYR A 186 -15.23 -6.47 10.23
C TYR A 186 -15.91 -7.77 10.67
N PRO A 187 -17.16 -8.02 10.22
CA PRO A 187 -17.86 -9.26 10.55
C PRO A 187 -17.07 -10.48 10.03
N PRO A 188 -17.28 -11.68 10.61
CA PRO A 188 -16.65 -12.91 10.12
C PRO A 188 -16.89 -13.13 8.63
N SER A 189 -15.86 -13.55 7.90
CA SER A 189 -15.90 -13.73 6.45
C SER A 189 -16.67 -14.99 5.98
N GLU A 190 -17.26 -15.75 6.90
CA GLU A 190 -17.91 -17.03 6.61
C GLU A 190 -19.37 -16.91 6.11
N GLU A 191 -19.95 -15.73 6.16
CA GLU A 191 -21.33 -15.50 5.72
C GLU A 191 -21.38 -14.77 4.38
N GLU A 192 -20.92 -15.41 3.30
CA GLU A 192 -21.36 -15.02 1.97
C GLU A 192 -22.82 -15.53 1.84
N PRO A 193 -23.84 -14.64 1.78
CA PRO A 193 -25.21 -15.10 1.58
C PRO A 193 -25.30 -15.86 0.26
N ALA A 194 -25.93 -17.03 0.31
CA ALA A 194 -26.16 -17.92 -0.82
C ALA A 194 -26.99 -17.23 -1.94
#